data_b1bdfa0052ad0d397c759f4a8099a9fe
#
_entry.id   b1bdfa0052ad0d397c759f4a8099a9fe
#
_cell.length_a   1.000
_cell.length_b   1.000
_cell.length_c   1.000
_cell.angle_alpha   90.00
_cell.angle_beta   90.00
_cell.angle_gamma   90.00
#
_symmetry.space_group_name_H-M   'P 1'
#
loop_
_entity.id
_entity.type
_entity.pdbx_description
1 polymer ?
#
loop_
_entity_poly.entity_id
_entity_poly.type
_entity_poly.pdbx_seq_one_letter_code
_entity_poly.pdbx_strand_id
1 'polypeptide(L)'
;MKTTNFWQGETCEYCGGQIVEKRVTLHRKVKGKYVLIENAPAGVCTQCGTRYYTANVLKTIEESVRGRRNADRKIVVPVYAF
;
A
#
# COMPACT_ATOMS: atom_id res chain seq x y z
N MET A 1 -11.69 8.99 -16.88
CA MET A 1 -12.11 9.29 -15.53
C MET A 1 -11.09 10.17 -14.82
N LYS A 2 -11.59 11.13 -14.11
CA LYS A 2 -10.70 12.04 -13.40
C LYS A 2 -10.31 11.47 -12.03
N THR A 3 -9.02 11.43 -11.78
CA THR A 3 -8.52 11.01 -10.49
C THR A 3 -8.49 12.18 -9.52
N THR A 4 -9.11 12.00 -8.37
CA THR A 4 -9.04 13.02 -7.33
C THR A 4 -7.70 12.87 -6.61
N ASN A 5 -6.95 13.96 -6.55
CA ASN A 5 -5.70 13.94 -5.81
C ASN A 5 -6.00 14.23 -4.34
N PHE A 6 -6.30 13.18 -3.60
CA PHE A 6 -6.66 13.27 -2.19
C PHE A 6 -5.56 13.95 -1.37
N TRP A 7 -4.32 13.77 -1.79
CA TRP A 7 -3.17 14.22 -1.02
C TRP A 7 -2.68 15.61 -1.42
N GLN A 8 -3.31 16.23 -2.40
CA GLN A 8 -2.90 17.55 -2.85
C GLN A 8 -3.03 18.56 -1.71
N GLY A 9 -1.95 19.28 -1.42
CA GLY A 9 -1.93 20.25 -0.35
C GLY A 9 -1.64 19.68 1.03
N GLU A 10 -1.54 18.34 1.14
CA GLU A 10 -1.22 17.71 2.40
C GLU A 10 0.29 17.68 2.64
N THR A 11 0.68 17.73 3.89
CA THR A 11 2.10 17.68 4.26
C THR A 11 2.32 16.53 5.24
N CYS A 12 3.56 16.02 5.22
CA CYS A 12 3.95 14.92 6.10
C CYS A 12 3.98 15.38 7.56
N GLU A 13 3.40 14.57 8.44
CA GLU A 13 3.38 14.90 9.87
C GLU A 13 4.76 14.80 10.51
N TYR A 14 5.66 14.06 9.91
CA TYR A 14 6.97 13.81 10.50
C TYR A 14 8.04 14.79 10.05
N CYS A 15 8.06 15.13 8.76
CA CYS A 15 9.12 15.98 8.24
C CYS A 15 8.62 17.25 7.55
N GLY A 16 7.30 17.40 7.40
CA GLY A 16 6.73 18.56 6.73
C GLY A 16 6.86 18.56 5.22
N GLY A 17 7.36 17.48 4.63
CA GLY A 17 7.50 17.38 3.19
C GLY A 17 6.17 17.25 2.49
N GLN A 18 6.16 17.49 1.19
CA GLN A 18 4.95 17.39 0.39
C GLN A 18 4.59 15.93 0.14
N ILE A 19 3.30 15.62 0.23
CA ILE A 19 2.79 14.29 -0.05
C ILE A 19 2.22 14.26 -1.47
N VAL A 20 2.61 13.24 -2.23
CA VAL A 20 2.08 13.04 -3.58
C VAL A 20 1.50 11.62 -3.68
N GLU A 21 0.50 11.45 -4.54
CA GLU A 21 -0.08 10.13 -4.75
C GLU A 21 0.80 9.30 -5.67
N LYS A 22 1.04 8.05 -5.26
CA LYS A 22 1.78 7.08 -6.06
C LYS A 22 1.11 5.73 -5.94
N ARG A 23 1.34 4.87 -6.93
CA ARG A 23 0.91 3.47 -6.89
C ARG A 23 2.07 2.64 -6.36
N VAL A 24 1.80 1.86 -5.33
CA VAL A 24 2.85 1.08 -4.66
C VAL A 24 2.43 -0.37 -4.52
N THR A 25 3.42 -1.23 -4.34
CA THR A 25 3.17 -2.64 -4.03
C THR A 25 3.40 -2.85 -2.54
N LEU A 26 2.42 -3.43 -1.90
CA LEU A 26 2.46 -3.69 -0.47
C LEU A 26 2.72 -5.16 -0.20
N HIS A 27 3.45 -5.42 0.88
CA HIS A 27 3.73 -6.77 1.36
C HIS A 27 3.12 -6.91 2.74
N ARG A 28 2.34 -7.98 2.95
CA ARG A 28 1.78 -8.28 4.27
C ARG A 28 1.97 -9.75 4.57
N LYS A 29 2.33 -10.05 5.80
CA LYS A 29 2.44 -11.43 6.27
C LYS A 29 1.60 -11.56 7.52
N VAL A 30 0.62 -12.46 7.48
CA VAL A 30 -0.29 -12.69 8.60
C VAL A 30 -0.46 -14.18 8.78
N LYS A 31 -0.14 -14.67 9.99
CA LYS A 31 -0.31 -16.07 10.36
C LYS A 31 0.34 -17.02 9.34
N GLY A 32 1.54 -16.68 8.90
CA GLY A 32 2.27 -17.51 7.94
C GLY A 32 1.86 -17.33 6.49
N LYS A 33 0.81 -16.58 6.22
CA LYS A 33 0.36 -16.29 4.87
C LYS A 33 1.00 -15.00 4.37
N TYR A 34 1.58 -15.04 3.19
CA TYR A 34 2.22 -13.89 2.59
C TYR A 34 1.37 -13.34 1.45
N VAL A 35 1.09 -12.05 1.48
CA VAL A 35 0.20 -11.41 0.51
C VAL A 35 0.89 -10.22 -0.11
N LEU A 36 0.81 -10.11 -1.44
CA LEU A 36 1.26 -8.96 -2.20
C LEU A 36 0.03 -8.22 -2.71
N ILE A 37 0.02 -6.92 -2.53
CA ILE A 37 -1.07 -6.07 -3.03
C ILE A 37 -0.44 -5.06 -3.96
N GLU A 38 -0.70 -5.24 -5.26
CA GLU A 38 -0.09 -4.42 -6.29
C GLU A 38 -0.95 -3.22 -6.63
N ASN A 39 -0.28 -2.15 -7.07
CA ASN A 39 -0.96 -0.98 -7.63
C ASN A 39 -1.87 -0.29 -6.62
N ALA A 40 -1.50 -0.32 -5.35
CA ALA A 40 -2.28 0.33 -4.30
C ALA A 40 -2.00 1.83 -4.29
N PRO A 41 -3.03 2.68 -4.33
CA PRO A 41 -2.81 4.12 -4.26
C PRO A 41 -2.38 4.51 -2.85
N ALA A 42 -1.35 5.34 -2.77
CA ALA A 42 -0.81 5.79 -1.50
C ALA A 42 -0.35 7.23 -1.61
N GLY A 43 -0.44 7.96 -0.51
CA GLY A 43 0.20 9.26 -0.41
C GLY A 43 1.61 9.02 0.11
N VAL A 44 2.61 9.49 -0.63
CA VAL A 44 4.01 9.26 -0.28
C VAL A 44 4.70 10.59 -0.07
N CYS A 45 5.35 10.73 1.08
CA CYS A 45 6.13 11.93 1.35
C CYS A 45 7.35 11.96 0.43
N THR A 46 7.55 13.09 -0.24
CA THR A 46 8.66 13.23 -1.18
C THR A 46 10.02 13.36 -0.50
N GLN A 47 10.04 13.61 0.79
CA GLN A 47 11.29 13.79 1.52
C GLN A 47 11.69 12.57 2.34
N CYS A 48 10.79 12.06 3.18
CA CYS A 48 11.14 10.95 4.07
C CYS A 48 10.60 9.60 3.63
N GLY A 49 9.74 9.56 2.60
CA GLY A 49 9.22 8.31 2.07
C GLY A 49 8.08 7.69 2.87
N THR A 50 7.60 8.36 3.91
CA THR A 50 6.47 7.85 4.68
C THR A 50 5.26 7.68 3.78
N ARG A 51 4.54 6.56 3.95
CA ARG A 51 3.36 6.25 3.15
C ARG A 51 2.09 6.39 3.97
N TYR A 52 1.07 6.92 3.34
CA TYR A 52 -0.24 7.11 3.94
C TYR A 52 -1.29 6.44 3.06
N TYR A 53 -2.32 5.86 3.66
CA TYR A 53 -3.37 5.16 2.93
C TYR A 53 -4.73 5.66 3.37
N THR A 54 -5.66 5.74 2.41
CA THR A 54 -7.04 6.08 2.72
C THR A 54 -7.73 4.89 3.36
N ALA A 55 -8.89 5.13 3.98
CA ALA A 55 -9.65 4.06 4.62
C ALA A 55 -10.07 2.98 3.62
N ASN A 56 -10.41 3.36 2.40
CA ASN A 56 -10.80 2.38 1.38
C ASN A 56 -9.65 1.44 1.03
N VAL A 57 -8.44 1.98 0.91
CA VAL A 57 -7.26 1.17 0.62
C VAL A 57 -6.97 0.23 1.78
N LEU A 58 -7.04 0.74 3.01
CA LEU A 58 -6.81 -0.09 4.19
C LEU A 58 -7.82 -1.23 4.29
N LYS A 59 -9.07 -0.96 3.96
CA LYS A 59 -10.11 -1.99 3.97
C LYS A 59 -9.81 -3.09 2.94
N THR A 60 -9.38 -2.70 1.74
CA THR A 60 -9.03 -3.67 0.71
C THR A 60 -7.85 -4.53 1.14
N ILE A 61 -6.84 -3.91 1.77
CA ILE A 61 -5.70 -4.64 2.30
C ILE A 61 -6.16 -5.67 3.32
N GLU A 62 -7.01 -5.27 4.23
CA GLU A 62 -7.51 -6.16 5.28
C GLU A 62 -8.29 -7.33 4.69
N GLU A 63 -9.17 -7.07 3.73
CA GLU A 63 -9.94 -8.12 3.09
C GLU A 63 -9.06 -9.11 2.36
N SER A 64 -8.01 -8.62 1.69
CA SER A 64 -7.08 -9.49 0.99
C SER A 64 -6.30 -10.37 1.96
N VAL A 65 -5.84 -9.80 3.06
CA VAL A 65 -5.07 -10.53 4.07
C VAL A 65 -5.93 -11.60 4.74
N ARG A 66 -7.20 -11.31 4.97
CA ARG A 66 -8.11 -12.27 5.61
C ARG A 66 -8.63 -13.33 4.66
N GLY A 67 -8.29 -13.24 3.37
CA GLY A 67 -8.74 -14.21 2.38
C GLY A 67 -10.19 -14.04 1.97
N ARG A 68 -10.81 -12.90 2.27
CA ARG A 68 -12.19 -12.63 1.87
C ARG A 68 -12.30 -12.21 0.42
N ARG A 69 -11.18 -11.93 -0.20
CA ARG A 69 -11.10 -11.51 -1.57
C ARG A 69 -10.25 -12.52 -2.33
N ASN A 70 -10.70 -12.91 -3.53
CA ASN A 70 -9.94 -13.83 -4.37
C ASN A 70 -8.70 -13.14 -4.90
N ALA A 71 -7.58 -13.87 -4.93
CA ALA A 71 -6.34 -13.36 -5.48
C ALA A 71 -6.47 -13.26 -7.00
N ASP A 72 -5.90 -12.19 -7.56
CA ASP A 72 -5.88 -12.03 -9.01
C ASP A 72 -4.91 -13.04 -9.64
N ARG A 73 -3.82 -13.34 -8.95
CA ARG A 73 -2.86 -14.35 -9.37
C ARG A 73 -2.02 -14.74 -8.17
N LYS A 74 -1.30 -15.85 -8.32
CA LYS A 74 -0.37 -16.31 -7.29
C LYS A 74 1.02 -16.43 -7.89
N ILE A 75 2.03 -16.16 -7.09
CA ILE A 75 3.42 -16.28 -7.51
C ILE A 75 4.17 -17.16 -6.53
N VAL A 76 5.25 -17.77 -7.02
CA VAL A 76 6.16 -18.53 -6.17
C VAL A 76 7.31 -17.64 -5.79
N VAL A 77 7.59 -17.55 -4.49
CA VAL A 77 8.65 -16.69 -3.97
C VAL A 77 9.75 -17.55 -3.39
N PRO A 78 10.98 -17.48 -3.92
CA PRO A 78 12.09 -18.24 -3.33
C PRO A 78 12.46 -17.64 -1.98
N VAL A 79 12.86 -18.53 -1.06
CA VAL A 79 13.29 -18.13 0.28
C VAL A 79 14.69 -18.64 0.50
N TYR A 80 15.57 -17.73 0.91
CA TYR A 80 16.94 -18.06 1.23
C TYR A 80 17.16 -17.86 2.71
N ALA A 81 17.89 -18.79 3.33
CA ALA A 81 18.19 -18.70 4.75
C ALA A 81 19.70 -18.76 4.96
N PHE A 82 20.15 -18.06 5.98
CA PHE A 82 21.53 -18.10 6.41
C PHE A 82 21.72 -19.08 7.54
#